data_2ef8c2a0a7fdf3c28a26896fe91e5055
#
_entry.id   2ef8c2a0a7fdf3c28a26896fe91e5055
#
_cell.length_a   1.000
_cell.length_b   1.000
_cell.length_c   1.000
_cell.angle_alpha   90.00
_cell.angle_beta   90.00
_cell.angle_gamma   90.00
#
_symmetry.space_group_name_H-M   'P 1'
#
loop_
_entity.id
_entity.type
_entity.pdbx_description
1 polymer ?
#
loop_
_entity_poly.entity_id
_entity_poly.type
_entity_poly.pdbx_seq_one_letter_code
_entity_poly.pdbx_strand_id
1 'polypeptide(L)'
;MKERVKDYQVLIHSMAVSDYTPVYMTGLEEVQASSNLEEFLSKQNHQAKISSTDEIQVLFLKKTPKIISLIKEWNPAIHLIGFKLLVDVSEDYLIEIARKSLIKNQADLIIANDLTQ
;
A
#
# COMPACT_ATOMS: atom_id res chain seq x y z
N MET A 1 -9.78 -12.18 -1.63
CA MET A 1 -9.16 -12.19 -2.97
C MET A 1 -8.29 -13.43 -3.21
N LYS A 2 -7.43 -13.78 -2.27
CA LYS A 2 -6.50 -14.93 -2.41
C LYS A 2 -7.19 -16.23 -2.80
N GLU A 3 -8.34 -16.54 -2.20
CA GLU A 3 -9.08 -17.77 -2.47
C GLU A 3 -9.80 -17.74 -3.80
N ARG A 4 -10.32 -16.57 -4.19
CA ARG A 4 -11.13 -16.43 -5.40
C ARG A 4 -10.31 -16.21 -6.67
N VAL A 5 -9.12 -15.63 -6.55
CA VAL A 5 -8.30 -15.32 -7.73
C VAL A 5 -7.93 -16.56 -8.53
N LYS A 6 -7.92 -17.72 -7.89
CA LYS A 6 -7.63 -18.99 -8.54
C LYS A 6 -8.70 -19.43 -9.55
N ASP A 7 -9.91 -18.90 -9.41
CA ASP A 7 -11.05 -19.25 -10.25
C ASP A 7 -11.18 -18.39 -11.50
N TYR A 8 -10.33 -17.37 -11.65
CA TYR A 8 -10.42 -16.42 -12.75
C TYR A 8 -9.22 -16.50 -13.68
N GLN A 9 -9.45 -16.16 -14.95
CA GLN A 9 -8.42 -16.16 -15.99
C GLN A 9 -7.80 -14.79 -16.20
N VAL A 10 -8.56 -13.73 -15.87
CA VAL A 10 -8.13 -12.33 -16.01
C VAL A 10 -8.49 -11.57 -14.76
N LEU A 11 -7.56 -10.77 -14.26
CA LEU A 11 -7.80 -9.86 -13.14
C LEU A 11 -7.37 -8.46 -13.53
N ILE A 12 -8.30 -7.53 -13.41
CA ILE A 12 -8.05 -6.11 -13.61
C ILE A 12 -7.99 -5.46 -12.23
N HIS A 13 -6.79 -5.04 -11.85
CA HIS A 13 -6.54 -4.47 -10.51
C HIS A 13 -6.56 -2.95 -10.59
N SER A 14 -7.71 -2.35 -10.31
CA SER A 14 -7.91 -0.90 -10.29
C SER A 14 -8.18 -0.35 -8.88
N MET A 15 -8.05 -1.20 -7.85
CA MET A 15 -8.35 -0.80 -6.48
C MET A 15 -7.31 0.16 -5.92
N ALA A 16 -7.79 1.11 -5.13
CA ALA A 16 -6.93 1.92 -4.27
C ALA A 16 -6.64 1.12 -2.99
N VAL A 17 -5.39 0.75 -2.80
CA VAL A 17 -4.93 0.08 -1.58
C VAL A 17 -3.95 1.01 -0.89
N SER A 18 -4.20 1.30 0.39
CA SER A 18 -3.31 2.15 1.16
C SER A 18 -1.93 1.51 1.28
N ASP A 19 -0.88 2.29 1.08
CA ASP A 19 0.50 1.82 1.21
C ASP A 19 0.92 1.61 2.67
N TYR A 20 0.21 2.23 3.60
CA TYR A 20 0.48 2.14 5.03
C TYR A 20 -0.79 1.92 5.83
N THR A 21 -0.67 1.18 6.93
CA THR A 21 -1.77 0.97 7.86
C THR A 21 -1.35 1.40 9.26
N PRO A 22 -2.27 2.05 10.03
CA PRO A 22 -1.98 2.40 11.41
C PRO A 22 -1.72 1.17 12.27
N VAL A 23 -0.67 1.23 13.08
CA VAL A 23 -0.31 0.19 14.04
C VAL A 23 -0.62 0.65 15.45
N TYR A 24 -0.25 1.88 15.79
CA TYR A 24 -0.41 2.42 17.13
C TYR A 24 -0.44 3.94 17.07
N MET A 25 -1.28 4.57 17.90
CA MET A 25 -1.33 6.01 18.05
C MET A 25 -1.24 6.39 19.53
N THR A 26 -0.40 7.35 19.86
CA THR A 26 -0.21 7.80 21.22
C THR A 26 0.22 9.27 21.26
N GLY A 27 0.23 9.88 22.46
CA GLY A 27 0.69 11.24 22.64
C GLY A 27 2.20 11.38 22.42
N LEU A 28 2.60 12.58 22.00
CA LEU A 28 4.01 12.88 21.75
C LEU A 28 4.89 12.69 23.01
N GLU A 29 4.35 13.01 24.19
CA GLU A 29 5.09 12.85 25.44
C GLU A 29 5.51 11.43 25.71
N GLU A 30 4.63 10.46 25.45
CA GLU A 30 4.97 9.04 25.60
C GLU A 30 6.09 8.62 24.66
N VAL A 31 6.06 9.11 23.42
CA VAL A 31 7.10 8.82 22.44
C VAL A 31 8.44 9.41 22.86
N GLN A 32 8.45 10.66 23.36
CA GLN A 32 9.66 11.32 23.83
C GLN A 32 10.25 10.65 25.07
N ALA A 33 9.41 10.08 25.94
CA ALA A 33 9.85 9.37 27.14
C ALA A 33 10.37 7.97 26.84
N SER A 34 10.10 7.43 25.66
CA SER A 34 10.52 6.09 25.28
C SER A 34 11.97 6.08 24.82
N SER A 35 12.75 5.09 25.27
CA SER A 35 14.13 4.88 24.85
C SER A 35 14.21 4.01 23.59
N ASN A 36 13.13 3.32 23.20
CA ASN A 36 13.09 2.40 22.07
C ASN A 36 11.77 2.57 21.33
N LEU A 37 11.81 3.20 20.16
CA LEU A 37 10.63 3.44 19.35
C LEU A 37 10.05 2.16 18.76
N GLU A 38 10.86 1.12 18.60
CA GLU A 38 10.39 -0.16 18.05
C GLU A 38 9.36 -0.84 18.96
N GLU A 39 9.33 -0.53 20.25
CA GLU A 39 8.32 -1.03 21.17
C GLU A 39 6.90 -0.69 20.73
N PHE A 40 6.73 0.47 20.08
CA PHE A 40 5.43 0.92 19.61
C PHE A 40 4.90 0.09 18.44
N LEU A 41 5.76 -0.62 17.72
CA LEU A 41 5.37 -1.45 16.60
C LEU A 41 4.65 -2.73 17.05
N SER A 42 4.92 -3.19 18.29
CA SER A 42 4.27 -4.37 18.85
C SER A 42 3.08 -4.04 19.75
N LYS A 43 2.86 -2.76 20.05
CA LYS A 43 1.73 -2.31 20.84
C LYS A 43 0.45 -2.26 20.01
N GLN A 44 -0.69 -2.35 20.69
CA GLN A 44 -2.00 -2.20 20.08
C GLN A 44 -2.85 -1.26 20.92
N ASN A 45 -3.69 -0.49 20.26
CA ASN A 45 -4.66 0.35 20.94
C ASN A 45 -5.86 -0.51 21.36
N HIS A 46 -5.94 -0.82 22.65
CA HIS A 46 -7.03 -1.61 23.21
C HIS A 46 -8.24 -0.77 23.64
N GLN A 47 -8.10 0.54 23.64
CA GLN A 47 -9.17 1.43 24.02
C GLN A 47 -10.13 1.69 22.86
N ALA A 48 -11.42 1.65 23.14
CA ALA A 48 -12.45 1.93 22.14
C ALA A 48 -12.38 3.40 21.67
N LYS A 49 -11.83 4.27 22.50
CA LYS A 49 -11.65 5.70 22.20
C LYS A 49 -10.28 6.13 22.67
N ILE A 50 -9.50 6.72 21.75
CA ILE A 50 -8.20 7.26 22.08
C ILE A 50 -8.39 8.61 22.79
N SER A 51 -7.66 8.83 23.88
CA SER A 51 -7.72 10.08 24.60
C SER A 51 -7.26 11.24 23.73
N SER A 52 -8.04 12.33 23.74
CA SER A 52 -7.70 13.56 23.02
C SER A 52 -7.10 14.62 23.95
N THR A 53 -6.58 14.21 25.12
CA THR A 53 -6.00 15.15 26.09
C THR A 53 -4.63 15.68 25.66
N ASP A 54 -3.89 14.93 24.86
CA ASP A 54 -2.60 15.36 24.36
C ASP A 54 -2.78 16.27 23.14
N GLU A 55 -2.07 17.39 23.15
CA GLU A 55 -2.13 18.37 22.08
C GLU A 55 -1.58 17.84 20.77
N ILE A 56 -0.54 17.00 20.85
CA ILE A 56 0.10 16.40 19.70
C ILE A 56 0.03 14.88 19.81
N GLN A 57 -0.46 14.26 18.75
CA GLN A 57 -0.53 12.80 18.63
C GLN A 57 0.47 12.30 17.60
N VAL A 58 1.05 11.14 17.87
CA VAL A 58 1.96 10.47 16.96
C VAL A 58 1.31 9.18 16.48
N LEU A 59 1.28 8.99 15.16
CA LEU A 59 0.71 7.82 14.53
C LEU A 59 1.83 6.99 13.92
N PHE A 60 1.96 5.75 14.37
CA PHE A 60 2.89 4.79 13.80
C PHE A 60 2.22 4.02 12.70
N LEU A 61 2.81 4.06 11.51
CA LEU A 61 2.31 3.39 10.32
C LEU A 61 3.27 2.29 9.92
N LYS A 62 2.71 1.17 9.48
CA LYS A 62 3.47 0.06 8.93
C LYS A 62 3.08 -0.12 7.47
N LYS A 63 4.06 -0.46 6.63
CA LYS A 63 3.81 -0.70 5.21
C LYS A 63 2.89 -1.90 5.03
N THR A 64 1.85 -1.72 4.21
CA THR A 64 0.95 -2.81 3.85
C THR A 64 1.56 -3.67 2.74
N PRO A 65 1.17 -4.96 2.65
CA PRO A 65 1.56 -5.77 1.49
C PRO A 65 0.97 -5.18 0.21
N LYS A 66 1.74 -5.23 -0.85
CA LYS A 66 1.25 -4.85 -2.19
C LYS A 66 0.45 -6.01 -2.76
N ILE A 67 -0.87 -5.93 -2.73
CA ILE A 67 -1.77 -6.98 -3.20
C ILE A 67 -1.45 -7.36 -4.66
N ILE A 68 -1.22 -6.37 -5.51
CA ILE A 68 -0.94 -6.61 -6.93
C ILE A 68 0.30 -7.50 -7.15
N SER A 69 1.30 -7.41 -6.26
CA SER A 69 2.52 -8.22 -6.37
C SER A 69 2.29 -9.67 -5.94
N LEU A 70 1.19 -9.96 -5.27
CA LEU A 70 0.86 -11.29 -4.76
C LEU A 70 -0.05 -12.08 -5.72
N ILE A 71 -0.67 -11.42 -6.69
CA ILE A 71 -1.66 -12.04 -7.58
C ILE A 71 -1.06 -13.24 -8.35
N LYS A 72 0.11 -13.07 -8.93
CA LYS A 72 0.77 -14.14 -9.69
C LYS A 72 1.29 -15.26 -8.80
N GLU A 73 1.54 -15.00 -7.53
CA GLU A 73 1.87 -16.06 -6.56
C GLU A 73 0.66 -16.93 -6.28
N TRP A 74 -0.52 -16.32 -6.18
CA TRP A 74 -1.75 -17.03 -5.92
C TRP A 74 -2.28 -17.77 -7.14
N ASN A 75 -2.09 -17.20 -8.32
CA ASN A 75 -2.50 -17.81 -9.59
C ASN A 75 -1.51 -17.43 -10.70
N PRO A 76 -0.47 -18.27 -10.95
CA PRO A 76 0.54 -17.95 -11.97
C PRO A 76 0.00 -17.86 -13.40
N ALA A 77 -1.13 -18.51 -13.68
CA ALA A 77 -1.71 -18.55 -15.03
C ALA A 77 -2.63 -17.38 -15.34
N ILE A 78 -2.94 -16.52 -14.35
CA ILE A 78 -3.87 -15.42 -14.56
C ILE A 78 -3.23 -14.30 -15.39
N HIS A 79 -4.04 -13.66 -16.24
CA HIS A 79 -3.63 -12.44 -16.93
C HIS A 79 -3.91 -11.25 -16.03
N LEU A 80 -2.87 -10.55 -15.59
CA LEU A 80 -2.96 -9.43 -14.66
C LEU A 80 -2.84 -8.12 -15.40
N ILE A 81 -3.84 -7.27 -15.27
CA ILE A 81 -3.87 -5.92 -15.80
C ILE A 81 -3.88 -4.95 -14.63
N GLY A 82 -2.86 -4.09 -14.57
CA GLY A 82 -2.75 -3.09 -13.53
C GLY A 82 -2.82 -1.67 -14.09
N PHE A 83 -2.85 -0.71 -13.19
CA PHE A 83 -2.92 0.71 -13.53
C PHE A 83 -1.80 1.47 -12.85
N LYS A 84 -1.29 2.47 -13.53
CA LYS A 84 -0.33 3.42 -12.97
C LYS A 84 -0.81 4.83 -13.26
N LEU A 85 -1.09 5.56 -12.20
CA LEU A 85 -1.54 6.94 -12.29
C LEU A 85 -0.44 7.85 -11.75
N LEU A 86 -0.06 8.82 -12.55
CA LEU A 86 0.91 9.85 -12.16
C LEU A 86 0.31 11.23 -12.46
N VAL A 87 0.98 12.27 -12.01
CA VAL A 87 0.52 13.65 -12.19
C VAL A 87 1.69 14.50 -12.65
N ASP A 88 1.48 15.21 -13.75
CA ASP A 88 2.42 16.18 -14.28
C ASP A 88 3.84 15.61 -14.47
N VAL A 89 3.93 14.51 -15.18
CA VAL A 89 5.20 13.86 -15.50
C VAL A 89 5.41 13.80 -17.01
N SER A 90 6.65 13.63 -17.44
CA SER A 90 6.94 13.42 -18.84
C SER A 90 6.44 12.05 -19.31
N GLU A 91 6.15 11.93 -20.59
CA GLU A 91 5.72 10.67 -21.19
C GLU A 91 6.77 9.58 -20.98
N ASP A 92 8.05 9.90 -21.18
CA ASP A 92 9.14 8.94 -21.00
C ASP A 92 9.23 8.45 -19.55
N TYR A 93 9.05 9.34 -18.59
CA TYR A 93 9.03 8.96 -17.17
C TYR A 93 7.84 8.07 -16.83
N LEU A 94 6.67 8.42 -17.38
CA LEU A 94 5.45 7.60 -17.19
C LEU A 94 5.65 6.17 -17.70
N ILE A 95 6.22 6.03 -18.90
CA ILE A 95 6.48 4.73 -19.50
C ILE A 95 7.50 3.95 -18.69
N GLU A 96 8.56 4.61 -18.21
CA GLU A 96 9.58 3.97 -17.38
C GLU A 96 8.99 3.40 -16.08
N ILE A 97 8.19 4.19 -15.39
CA ILE A 97 7.54 3.78 -14.14
C ILE A 97 6.55 2.64 -14.39
N ALA A 98 5.78 2.73 -15.47
CA ALA A 98 4.84 1.67 -15.85
C ALA A 98 5.59 0.35 -16.15
N ARG A 99 6.71 0.42 -16.84
CA ARG A 99 7.54 -0.75 -17.15
C ARG A 99 8.10 -1.40 -15.90
N LYS A 100 8.59 -0.59 -14.94
CA LYS A 100 9.08 -1.09 -13.66
C LYS A 100 7.97 -1.79 -12.88
N SER A 101 6.78 -1.20 -12.87
CA SER A 101 5.61 -1.79 -12.21
C SER A 101 5.21 -3.12 -12.86
N LEU A 102 5.23 -3.18 -14.19
CA LEU A 102 4.91 -4.40 -14.94
C LEU A 102 5.84 -5.55 -14.55
N ILE A 103 7.14 -5.29 -14.49
CA ILE A 103 8.15 -6.28 -14.16
C ILE A 103 8.05 -6.70 -12.69
N LYS A 104 7.93 -5.72 -11.78
CA LYS A 104 7.89 -5.96 -10.34
C LYS A 104 6.68 -6.79 -9.92
N ASN A 105 5.54 -6.53 -10.52
CA ASN A 105 4.28 -7.20 -10.18
C ASN A 105 3.98 -8.38 -11.09
N GLN A 106 4.85 -8.66 -12.05
CA GLN A 106 4.65 -9.70 -13.06
C GLN A 106 3.33 -9.52 -13.81
N ALA A 107 2.94 -8.28 -14.04
CA ALA A 107 1.72 -7.96 -14.75
C ALA A 107 1.89 -8.22 -16.26
N ASP A 108 0.80 -8.57 -16.91
CA ASP A 108 0.78 -8.76 -18.36
C ASP A 108 0.56 -7.46 -19.10
N LEU A 109 -0.14 -6.50 -18.46
CA LEU A 109 -0.43 -5.19 -19.02
C LEU A 109 -0.52 -4.16 -17.91
N ILE A 110 0.08 -3.00 -18.12
CA ILE A 110 -0.08 -1.83 -17.25
C ILE A 110 -0.64 -0.69 -18.09
N ILE A 111 -1.76 -0.15 -17.64
CA ILE A 111 -2.36 1.05 -18.25
C ILE A 111 -1.85 2.25 -17.47
N ALA A 112 -1.07 3.09 -18.14
CA ALA A 112 -0.44 4.25 -17.53
C ALA A 112 -1.18 5.52 -17.91
N ASN A 113 -1.53 6.33 -16.91
CA ASN A 113 -2.26 7.57 -17.09
C ASN A 113 -1.56 8.73 -16.37
N ASP A 114 -1.60 9.89 -17.02
CA ASP A 114 -1.22 11.15 -16.38
C ASP A 114 -2.48 12.04 -16.31
N LEU A 115 -2.81 12.51 -15.10
CA LEU A 115 -4.02 13.31 -14.86
C LEU A 115 -4.01 14.65 -15.57
N THR A 116 -2.84 15.14 -15.98
CA THR A 116 -2.72 16.44 -16.65
C THR A 116 -2.79 16.37 -18.17
N GLN A 117 -2.93 15.17 -18.71
CA GLN A 117 -3.00 14.93 -20.17
C GLN A 117 -4.33 14.41 -20.62
#